data_aa82852b654eeae30cb38d90ded74ea5
#
_entry.id   aa82852b654eeae30cb38d90ded74ea5
#
_cell.length_a   1.000
_cell.length_b   1.000
_cell.length_c   1.000
_cell.angle_alpha   90.00
_cell.angle_beta   90.00
_cell.angle_gamma   90.00
#
_symmetry.space_group_name_H-M   'P 1'
#
loop_
_entity.id
_entity.type
_entity.pdbx_description
1 polymer ?
#
loop_
_entity_poly.entity_id
_entity_poly.type
_entity_poly.pdbx_seq_one_letter_code
_entity_poly.pdbx_strand_id
1 'polypeptide(L)'
;MEQLRGLILSGGKGTRLRPITHTSAKQLVPVANKPVLFYGIEAMAAAGIKEIGIIIAPETGEEIKAVAGDGSRFGVQITYILQDEPLGLAHAVLTAEPFLRDAPFVMYLGDNLLQGGISELVERFRTNAPEALILLTPVPDPENYGVAELNGSNTVKRLVEKPKEPATDLALVGVYMFTPEIHTAARAIEPSARGELEITDAIQHLVDAGRRVEPHIVTGWWKDTGRLEDMLEANRLILENVEQRIDGELDAASQVEGRVCIEAGARLVRSTVRGPAIIGAGATLTDCYVGPYTAIAEGCAIERAEVEHSILLAGSSVCGLDGRMESSLLGRNVAIRRDDRQPRAYRFMVGDNSEIGIL
;
A
#
# COMPACT_ATOMS: atom_id res chain seq x y z
N MET A 1 20.27 -1.44 24.58
CA MET A 1 19.60 -0.57 23.58
C MET A 1 18.11 -0.75 23.79
N GLU A 2 17.38 0.34 23.90
CA GLU A 2 15.91 0.28 24.01
C GLU A 2 15.30 -0.43 22.81
N GLN A 3 14.26 -1.20 23.06
CA GLN A 3 13.60 -1.99 22.02
C GLN A 3 12.84 -1.07 21.07
N LEU A 4 13.25 -1.04 19.80
CA LEU A 4 12.57 -0.26 18.76
C LEU A 4 11.16 -0.81 18.54
N ARG A 5 10.15 0.06 18.55
CA ARG A 5 8.74 -0.28 18.27
C ARG A 5 8.34 0.09 16.85
N GLY A 6 7.29 -0.56 16.36
CA GLY A 6 6.64 -0.20 15.11
C GLY A 6 5.33 0.52 15.35
N LEU A 7 5.00 1.50 14.51
CA LEU A 7 3.71 2.16 14.46
C LEU A 7 3.24 2.23 13.01
N ILE A 8 2.20 1.48 12.66
CA ILE A 8 1.61 1.53 11.32
C ILE A 8 0.32 2.36 11.37
N LEU A 9 0.19 3.32 10.47
CA LEU A 9 -0.98 4.18 10.39
C LEU A 9 -1.96 3.65 9.34
N SER A 10 -3.11 3.16 9.78
CA SER A 10 -4.14 2.54 8.96
C SER A 10 -5.54 3.16 9.16
N GLY A 11 -5.62 4.39 9.67
CA GLY A 11 -6.89 5.09 9.95
C GLY A 11 -7.49 5.88 8.77
N GLY A 12 -6.87 5.88 7.60
CA GLY A 12 -7.31 6.69 6.45
C GLY A 12 -8.59 6.15 5.80
N LYS A 13 -9.53 7.06 5.42
CA LYS A 13 -10.85 6.72 4.82
C LYS A 13 -10.79 6.18 3.39
N GLY A 14 -9.69 6.34 2.65
CA GLY A 14 -9.52 5.78 1.31
C GLY A 14 -10.48 6.29 0.23
N THR A 15 -10.98 7.51 0.35
CA THR A 15 -12.03 8.06 -0.54
C THR A 15 -11.64 8.12 -2.02
N ARG A 16 -10.34 8.25 -2.32
CA ARG A 16 -9.81 8.28 -3.69
C ARG A 16 -9.79 6.91 -4.40
N LEU A 17 -9.93 5.82 -3.65
CA LEU A 17 -10.02 4.44 -4.18
C LEU A 17 -11.46 3.92 -4.26
N ARG A 18 -12.45 4.79 -4.07
CA ARG A 18 -13.85 4.40 -4.30
C ARG A 18 -14.07 4.07 -5.78
N PRO A 19 -14.91 3.05 -6.10
CA PRO A 19 -15.85 2.37 -5.20
C PRO A 19 -15.27 1.23 -4.35
N ILE A 20 -14.03 0.78 -4.58
CA ILE A 20 -13.43 -0.38 -3.91
C ILE A 20 -13.44 -0.22 -2.38
N THR A 21 -13.12 0.97 -1.88
CA THR A 21 -13.03 1.28 -0.45
C THR A 21 -14.34 1.71 0.20
N HIS A 22 -15.48 1.54 -0.47
CA HIS A 22 -16.78 1.67 0.20
C HIS A 22 -17.04 0.54 1.21
N THR A 23 -16.49 -0.63 0.95
CA THR A 23 -16.73 -1.85 1.73
C THR A 23 -15.47 -2.45 2.34
N SER A 24 -14.31 -1.82 2.18
CA SER A 24 -13.04 -2.32 2.69
C SER A 24 -12.06 -1.19 3.03
N ALA A 25 -11.22 -1.42 4.04
CA ALA A 25 -10.10 -0.54 4.35
C ALA A 25 -9.14 -0.47 3.17
N LYS A 26 -8.67 0.74 2.78
CA LYS A 26 -7.75 0.91 1.64
C LYS A 26 -6.46 0.09 1.79
N GLN A 27 -5.97 -0.06 3.00
CA GLN A 27 -4.74 -0.81 3.31
C GLN A 27 -4.90 -2.33 3.18
N LEU A 28 -6.15 -2.80 3.07
CA LEU A 28 -6.47 -4.20 2.83
C LEU A 28 -6.72 -4.52 1.35
N VAL A 29 -6.77 -3.51 0.48
CA VAL A 29 -6.81 -3.73 -0.97
C VAL A 29 -5.48 -4.38 -1.37
N PRO A 30 -5.49 -5.56 -2.04
CA PRO A 30 -4.27 -6.27 -2.33
C PRO A 30 -3.51 -5.74 -3.54
N VAL A 31 -2.20 -5.85 -3.47
CA VAL A 31 -1.24 -5.73 -4.58
C VAL A 31 -0.54 -7.08 -4.71
N ALA A 32 -0.49 -7.65 -5.90
CA ALA A 32 0.02 -9.01 -6.13
C ALA A 32 -0.60 -10.03 -5.15
N ASN A 33 -1.93 -9.98 -4.99
CA ASN A 33 -2.74 -10.83 -4.11
C ASN A 33 -2.42 -10.74 -2.61
N LYS A 34 -1.62 -9.77 -2.18
CA LYS A 34 -1.27 -9.55 -0.77
C LYS A 34 -1.76 -8.17 -0.31
N PRO A 35 -2.53 -8.05 0.81
CA PRO A 35 -2.94 -6.77 1.37
C PRO A 35 -1.75 -5.81 1.54
N VAL A 36 -1.92 -4.54 1.14
CA VAL A 36 -0.83 -3.54 1.21
C VAL A 36 -0.29 -3.40 2.63
N LEU A 37 -1.15 -3.45 3.65
CA LEU A 37 -0.77 -3.42 5.06
C LEU A 37 0.30 -4.46 5.42
N PHE A 38 0.26 -5.65 4.80
CA PHE A 38 1.17 -6.74 5.16
C PHE A 38 2.61 -6.45 4.77
N TYR A 39 2.84 -5.71 3.69
CA TYR A 39 4.18 -5.28 3.30
C TYR A 39 4.86 -4.44 4.38
N GLY A 40 4.12 -3.51 5.01
CA GLY A 40 4.62 -2.73 6.14
C GLY A 40 4.92 -3.58 7.38
N ILE A 41 4.02 -4.52 7.72
CA ILE A 41 4.22 -5.46 8.85
C ILE A 41 5.44 -6.34 8.60
N GLU A 42 5.56 -6.93 7.41
CA GLU A 42 6.69 -7.79 7.02
C GLU A 42 8.01 -7.02 7.01
N ALA A 43 8.02 -5.77 6.50
CA ALA A 43 9.21 -4.92 6.52
C ALA A 43 9.69 -4.62 7.94
N MET A 44 8.77 -4.35 8.87
CA MET A 44 9.09 -4.16 10.28
C MET A 44 9.58 -5.46 10.93
N ALA A 45 8.93 -6.59 10.67
CA ALA A 45 9.34 -7.89 11.18
C ALA A 45 10.75 -8.27 10.71
N ALA A 46 11.06 -8.06 9.41
CA ALA A 46 12.37 -8.30 8.81
C ALA A 46 13.46 -7.39 9.41
N ALA A 47 13.12 -6.17 9.82
CA ALA A 47 14.01 -5.25 10.52
C ALA A 47 14.17 -5.58 12.03
N GLY A 48 13.59 -6.70 12.50
CA GLY A 48 13.71 -7.16 13.89
C GLY A 48 12.78 -6.47 14.87
N ILE A 49 11.78 -5.70 14.41
CA ILE A 49 10.77 -5.06 15.24
C ILE A 49 9.72 -6.11 15.62
N LYS A 50 9.49 -6.29 16.92
CA LYS A 50 8.61 -7.35 17.45
C LYS A 50 7.28 -6.83 18.00
N GLU A 51 7.22 -5.58 18.43
CA GLU A 51 6.01 -4.95 18.95
C GLU A 51 5.54 -3.89 17.94
N ILE A 52 4.36 -4.06 17.36
CA ILE A 52 3.80 -3.17 16.34
C ILE A 52 2.44 -2.66 16.81
N GLY A 53 2.30 -1.34 16.95
CA GLY A 53 1.02 -0.66 17.09
C GLY A 53 0.42 -0.42 15.70
N ILE A 54 -0.86 -0.69 15.51
CA ILE A 54 -1.58 -0.32 14.28
C ILE A 54 -2.68 0.67 14.66
N ILE A 55 -2.56 1.89 14.15
CA ILE A 55 -3.63 2.89 14.25
C ILE A 55 -4.78 2.48 13.33
N ILE A 56 -5.97 2.39 13.90
CA ILE A 56 -7.20 2.03 13.19
C ILE A 56 -8.27 3.10 13.38
N ALA A 57 -9.16 3.24 12.40
CA ALA A 57 -10.36 4.08 12.49
C ALA A 57 -11.58 3.27 12.98
N PRO A 58 -12.59 3.92 13.55
CA PRO A 58 -13.81 3.23 13.99
C PRO A 58 -14.50 2.43 12.89
N GLU A 59 -14.53 2.95 11.66
CA GLU A 59 -15.27 2.37 10.54
C GLU A 59 -14.62 1.11 9.96
N THR A 60 -13.28 1.04 9.98
CA THR A 60 -12.51 -0.02 9.30
C THR A 60 -11.70 -0.90 10.23
N GLY A 61 -11.65 -0.54 11.51
CA GLY A 61 -10.77 -1.18 12.48
C GLY A 61 -11.04 -2.67 12.68
N GLU A 62 -12.31 -3.08 12.71
CA GLU A 62 -12.65 -4.49 12.90
C GLU A 62 -12.26 -5.36 11.69
N GLU A 63 -12.36 -4.83 10.47
CA GLU A 63 -11.88 -5.53 9.27
C GLU A 63 -10.35 -5.70 9.32
N ILE A 64 -9.63 -4.64 9.70
CA ILE A 64 -8.16 -4.69 9.85
C ILE A 64 -7.75 -5.72 10.90
N LYS A 65 -8.41 -5.74 12.06
CA LYS A 65 -8.16 -6.73 13.12
C LYS A 65 -8.41 -8.15 12.65
N ALA A 66 -9.52 -8.39 11.96
CA ALA A 66 -9.88 -9.72 11.44
C ALA A 66 -8.84 -10.22 10.41
N VAL A 67 -8.31 -9.33 9.57
CA VAL A 67 -7.38 -9.69 8.49
C VAL A 67 -5.93 -9.76 8.99
N ALA A 68 -5.46 -8.85 9.84
CA ALA A 68 -4.08 -8.85 10.33
C ALA A 68 -3.86 -9.77 11.55
N GLY A 69 -4.90 -10.02 12.36
CA GLY A 69 -4.83 -10.91 13.54
C GLY A 69 -3.97 -10.33 14.67
N ASP A 70 -3.38 -11.18 15.47
CA ASP A 70 -2.49 -10.82 16.57
C ASP A 70 -1.02 -10.59 16.17
N GLY A 71 -0.70 -10.79 14.88
CA GLY A 71 0.66 -10.66 14.35
C GLY A 71 1.50 -11.93 14.40
N SER A 72 1.03 -13.00 15.03
CA SER A 72 1.79 -14.26 15.22
C SER A 72 2.27 -14.84 13.88
N ARG A 73 1.47 -14.78 12.83
CA ARG A 73 1.84 -15.25 11.48
C ARG A 73 3.02 -14.48 10.85
N PHE A 74 3.31 -13.27 11.31
CA PHE A 74 4.45 -12.45 10.89
C PHE A 74 5.62 -12.54 11.89
N GLY A 75 5.47 -13.29 12.98
CA GLY A 75 6.45 -13.38 14.07
C GLY A 75 6.57 -12.10 14.90
N VAL A 76 5.51 -11.31 14.97
CA VAL A 76 5.40 -10.07 15.75
C VAL A 76 4.17 -10.10 16.66
N GLN A 77 4.07 -9.14 17.57
CA GLN A 77 2.87 -8.88 18.38
C GLN A 77 2.23 -7.57 17.90
N ILE A 78 0.95 -7.61 17.56
CA ILE A 78 0.18 -6.44 17.11
C ILE A 78 -0.70 -5.93 18.25
N THR A 79 -0.65 -4.62 18.49
CA THR A 79 -1.57 -3.87 19.35
C THR A 79 -2.37 -2.90 18.51
N TYR A 80 -3.69 -2.98 18.55
CA TYR A 80 -4.56 -2.06 17.82
C TYR A 80 -4.88 -0.83 18.66
N ILE A 81 -4.70 0.36 18.07
CA ILE A 81 -4.85 1.65 18.73
C ILE A 81 -5.91 2.44 17.97
N LEU A 82 -7.02 2.73 18.63
CA LEU A 82 -8.11 3.47 18.01
C LEU A 82 -7.79 4.96 17.94
N GLN A 83 -7.89 5.54 16.75
CA GLN A 83 -7.91 6.97 16.51
C GLN A 83 -9.34 7.35 16.14
N ASP A 84 -10.06 7.98 17.05
CA ASP A 84 -11.50 8.27 16.89
C ASP A 84 -11.78 9.25 15.73
N GLU A 85 -10.89 10.21 15.54
CA GLU A 85 -11.00 11.23 14.48
C GLU A 85 -9.70 11.36 13.69
N PRO A 86 -9.78 11.56 12.35
CA PRO A 86 -8.61 11.67 11.48
C PRO A 86 -7.95 13.07 11.57
N LEU A 87 -7.43 13.43 12.74
CA LEU A 87 -6.84 14.74 13.03
C LEU A 87 -5.37 14.89 12.62
N GLY A 88 -4.88 14.03 11.73
CA GLY A 88 -3.54 14.10 11.16
C GLY A 88 -2.57 13.03 11.70
N LEU A 89 -1.39 12.98 11.05
CA LEU A 89 -0.38 11.96 11.35
C LEU A 89 0.31 12.21 12.71
N ALA A 90 0.57 13.47 13.08
CA ALA A 90 1.13 13.78 14.38
C ALA A 90 0.12 13.49 15.51
N HIS A 91 -1.19 13.69 15.29
CA HIS A 91 -2.22 13.26 16.23
C HIS A 91 -2.21 11.73 16.42
N ALA A 92 -2.01 10.95 15.35
CA ALA A 92 -1.89 9.49 15.46
C ALA A 92 -0.69 9.07 16.32
N VAL A 93 0.45 9.78 16.21
CA VAL A 93 1.63 9.58 17.07
C VAL A 93 1.29 9.85 18.55
N LEU A 94 0.59 10.96 18.85
CA LEU A 94 0.16 11.27 20.21
C LEU A 94 -0.85 10.23 20.74
N THR A 95 -1.78 9.77 19.92
CA THR A 95 -2.73 8.70 20.29
C THR A 95 -2.01 7.39 20.62
N ALA A 96 -0.88 7.11 19.95
CA ALA A 96 -0.08 5.92 20.18
C ALA A 96 0.90 6.04 21.37
N GLU A 97 1.05 7.19 21.99
CA GLU A 97 2.03 7.42 23.08
C GLU A 97 1.95 6.42 24.23
N PRO A 98 0.76 6.00 24.73
CA PRO A 98 0.67 4.98 25.78
C PRO A 98 1.27 3.62 25.36
N PHE A 99 1.24 3.30 24.07
CA PHE A 99 1.89 2.13 23.49
C PHE A 99 3.38 2.38 23.27
N LEU A 100 3.76 3.50 22.69
CA LEU A 100 5.15 3.84 22.34
C LEU A 100 6.01 4.10 23.58
N ARG A 101 5.46 4.77 24.59
CA ARG A 101 6.18 5.18 25.82
C ARG A 101 7.46 5.97 25.46
N ASP A 102 8.55 5.65 26.12
CA ASP A 102 9.87 6.28 25.90
C ASP A 102 10.72 5.53 24.86
N ALA A 103 10.14 4.56 24.11
CA ALA A 103 10.88 3.80 23.12
C ALA A 103 11.01 4.58 21.79
N PRO A 104 12.17 4.54 21.13
CA PRO A 104 12.26 4.95 19.74
C PRO A 104 11.38 4.04 18.85
N PHE A 105 10.90 4.57 17.72
CA PHE A 105 9.97 3.80 16.89
C PHE A 105 10.10 4.12 15.40
N VAL A 106 9.64 3.17 14.58
CA VAL A 106 9.41 3.36 13.15
C VAL A 106 7.93 3.65 12.95
N MET A 107 7.60 4.79 12.34
CA MET A 107 6.27 5.10 11.83
C MET A 107 6.20 4.76 10.35
N TYR A 108 5.18 4.01 9.95
CA TYR A 108 4.98 3.55 8.58
C TYR A 108 3.53 3.81 8.16
N LEU A 109 3.33 4.51 7.05
CA LEU A 109 1.98 4.68 6.50
C LEU A 109 1.52 3.37 5.86
N GLY A 110 0.41 2.82 6.32
CA GLY A 110 -0.06 1.47 5.98
C GLY A 110 -0.48 1.25 4.52
N ASP A 111 -0.45 2.30 3.71
CA ASP A 111 -0.71 2.30 2.27
C ASP A 111 0.57 2.56 1.44
N ASN A 112 1.73 2.54 2.06
CA ASN A 112 3.00 2.77 1.39
C ASN A 112 3.72 1.44 1.09
N LEU A 113 4.41 1.41 -0.03
CA LEU A 113 5.28 0.33 -0.47
C LEU A 113 6.67 0.89 -0.75
N LEU A 114 7.70 0.22 -0.25
CA LEU A 114 9.09 0.61 -0.39
C LEU A 114 9.92 -0.57 -0.88
N GLN A 115 10.67 -0.38 -1.96
CA GLN A 115 11.61 -1.38 -2.45
C GLN A 115 12.73 -1.62 -1.43
N GLY A 116 13.09 -2.89 -1.21
CA GLY A 116 14.20 -3.27 -0.33
C GLY A 116 13.89 -3.27 1.17
N GLY A 117 12.68 -2.81 1.57
CA GLY A 117 12.29 -2.77 2.99
C GLY A 117 13.01 -1.69 3.79
N ILE A 118 13.11 -1.87 5.13
CA ILE A 118 13.61 -0.83 6.05
C ILE A 118 14.78 -1.29 6.93
N SER A 119 15.32 -2.49 6.75
CA SER A 119 16.34 -3.06 7.66
C SER A 119 17.62 -2.21 7.73
N GLU A 120 18.14 -1.78 6.58
CA GLU A 120 19.34 -0.91 6.54
C GLU A 120 19.08 0.46 7.16
N LEU A 121 17.87 0.99 7.00
CA LEU A 121 17.46 2.27 7.57
C LEU A 121 17.36 2.20 9.10
N VAL A 122 16.84 1.09 9.62
CA VAL A 122 16.78 0.82 11.06
C VAL A 122 18.20 0.73 11.65
N GLU A 123 19.12 0.04 11.00
CA GLU A 123 20.51 -0.03 11.44
C GLU A 123 21.23 1.34 11.39
N ARG A 124 20.94 2.13 10.35
CA ARG A 124 21.44 3.50 10.24
C ARG A 124 20.90 4.39 11.36
N PHE A 125 19.61 4.31 11.67
CA PHE A 125 18.98 5.05 12.75
C PHE A 125 19.58 4.68 14.11
N ARG A 126 19.81 3.38 14.37
CA ARG A 126 20.43 2.89 15.60
C ARG A 126 21.89 3.36 15.74
N THR A 127 22.64 3.34 14.63
CA THR A 127 24.05 3.70 14.62
C THR A 127 24.28 5.19 14.78
N ASN A 128 23.49 5.99 14.06
CA ASN A 128 23.66 7.44 14.03
C ASN A 128 22.94 8.15 15.17
N ALA A 129 21.90 7.51 15.75
CA ALA A 129 21.06 8.03 16.83
C ALA A 129 20.58 9.49 16.59
N PRO A 130 19.98 9.83 15.44
CA PRO A 130 19.34 11.12 15.26
C PRO A 130 18.01 11.17 16.04
N GLU A 131 17.46 12.36 16.30
CA GLU A 131 16.12 12.51 16.85
C GLU A 131 15.03 12.10 15.85
N ALA A 132 15.29 12.30 14.56
CA ALA A 132 14.46 11.78 13.48
C ALA A 132 15.31 11.35 12.27
N LEU A 133 14.91 10.24 11.62
CA LEU A 133 15.37 9.88 10.29
C LEU A 133 14.17 9.90 9.35
N ILE A 134 14.25 10.72 8.30
CA ILE A 134 13.20 10.90 7.30
C ILE A 134 13.65 10.40 5.94
N LEU A 135 12.73 9.76 5.22
CA LEU A 135 13.00 9.29 3.87
C LEU A 135 12.45 10.29 2.85
N LEU A 136 13.26 10.57 1.84
CA LEU A 136 12.94 11.51 0.77
C LEU A 136 13.09 10.84 -0.59
N THR A 137 12.25 11.22 -1.54
CA THR A 137 12.36 10.79 -2.94
C THR A 137 11.92 11.91 -3.88
N PRO A 138 12.56 12.07 -5.06
CA PRO A 138 12.07 12.99 -6.08
C PRO A 138 10.72 12.52 -6.62
N VAL A 139 9.76 13.43 -6.76
CA VAL A 139 8.43 13.16 -7.33
C VAL A 139 8.07 14.20 -8.38
N PRO A 140 7.23 13.85 -9.37
CA PRO A 140 6.82 14.78 -10.43
C PRO A 140 5.77 15.81 -9.96
N ASP A 141 5.05 15.53 -8.87
CA ASP A 141 3.93 16.31 -8.33
C ASP A 141 4.10 16.62 -6.83
N PRO A 142 5.19 17.32 -6.45
CA PRO A 142 5.57 17.54 -5.03
C PRO A 142 4.52 18.31 -4.22
N GLU A 143 3.63 19.07 -4.84
CA GLU A 143 2.52 19.80 -4.18
C GLU A 143 1.51 18.88 -3.48
N ASN A 144 1.56 17.57 -3.75
CA ASN A 144 0.68 16.57 -3.11
C ASN A 144 1.26 15.99 -1.81
N TYR A 145 2.51 16.30 -1.47
CA TYR A 145 3.28 15.69 -0.37
C TYR A 145 3.88 16.75 0.57
N GLY A 146 4.35 16.30 1.72
CA GLY A 146 5.32 17.07 2.49
C GLY A 146 6.63 17.18 1.70
N VAL A 147 7.17 18.39 1.55
CA VAL A 147 8.36 18.66 0.75
C VAL A 147 9.51 19.12 1.63
N ALA A 148 10.71 18.59 1.37
CA ALA A 148 11.94 18.94 2.09
C ALA A 148 12.88 19.80 1.27
N GLU A 149 13.41 20.87 1.87
CA GLU A 149 14.56 21.61 1.38
C GLU A 149 15.82 21.15 2.15
N LEU A 150 16.84 20.76 1.43
CA LEU A 150 18.16 20.43 1.99
C LEU A 150 19.13 21.60 1.77
N ASN A 151 20.07 21.77 2.70
CA ASN A 151 21.17 22.71 2.51
C ASN A 151 22.35 22.03 1.78
N GLY A 152 23.40 22.80 1.50
CA GLY A 152 24.60 22.32 0.79
C GLY A 152 25.40 21.22 1.52
N SER A 153 25.13 20.98 2.81
CA SER A 153 25.69 19.88 3.60
C SER A 153 24.75 18.67 3.71
N ASN A 154 23.69 18.63 2.90
CA ASN A 154 22.69 17.56 2.87
C ASN A 154 21.97 17.36 4.21
N THR A 155 21.74 18.46 4.95
CA THR A 155 20.90 18.48 6.16
C THR A 155 19.56 19.16 5.86
N VAL A 156 18.54 18.78 6.61
CA VAL A 156 17.20 19.37 6.45
C VAL A 156 17.23 20.84 6.87
N LYS A 157 16.86 21.71 5.94
CA LYS A 157 16.73 23.16 6.16
C LYS A 157 15.29 23.54 6.48
N ARG A 158 14.35 22.98 5.72
CA ARG A 158 12.93 23.31 5.82
C ARG A 158 12.05 22.17 5.33
N LEU A 159 10.91 22.01 5.97
CA LEU A 159 9.85 21.09 5.58
C LEU A 159 8.54 21.86 5.47
N VAL A 160 7.75 21.57 4.43
CA VAL A 160 6.43 22.21 4.22
C VAL A 160 5.44 21.17 3.75
N GLU A 161 4.31 21.07 4.43
CA GLU A 161 3.22 20.16 4.04
C GLU A 161 2.45 20.72 2.84
N LYS A 162 2.39 19.96 1.75
CA LYS A 162 1.63 20.27 0.52
C LYS A 162 1.72 21.71 0.08
N PRO A 163 2.92 22.21 -0.19
CA PRO A 163 3.13 23.60 -0.60
C PRO A 163 2.46 23.88 -1.95
N LYS A 164 1.82 25.03 -2.10
CA LYS A 164 1.25 25.46 -3.39
C LYS A 164 2.35 25.71 -4.44
N GLU A 165 3.50 26.15 -4.00
CA GLU A 165 4.70 26.39 -4.80
C GLU A 165 5.87 25.64 -4.16
N PRO A 166 6.11 24.36 -4.55
CA PRO A 166 7.19 23.57 -3.99
C PRO A 166 8.58 24.16 -4.32
N ALA A 167 9.44 24.27 -3.32
CA ALA A 167 10.81 24.76 -3.51
C ALA A 167 11.75 23.68 -4.09
N THR A 168 11.40 22.42 -3.93
CA THR A 168 12.13 21.23 -4.44
C THR A 168 11.14 20.16 -4.86
N ASP A 169 11.63 19.11 -5.50
CA ASP A 169 10.88 17.90 -5.86
C ASP A 169 11.00 16.78 -4.81
N LEU A 170 11.72 17.02 -3.71
CA LEU A 170 11.98 16.02 -2.66
C LEU A 170 10.78 15.85 -1.73
N ALA A 171 9.97 14.84 -1.99
CA ALA A 171 8.81 14.47 -1.17
C ALA A 171 9.21 13.57 0.01
N LEU A 172 8.52 13.75 1.14
CA LEU A 172 8.57 12.84 2.28
C LEU A 172 7.91 11.51 1.91
N VAL A 173 8.67 10.43 2.06
CA VAL A 173 8.17 9.06 1.99
C VAL A 173 7.46 8.71 3.29
N GLY A 174 6.37 7.95 3.23
CA GLY A 174 5.56 7.60 4.39
C GLY A 174 6.20 6.61 5.38
N VAL A 175 7.52 6.69 5.54
CA VAL A 175 8.30 5.91 6.52
C VAL A 175 9.24 6.84 7.25
N TYR A 176 9.15 6.83 8.57
CA TYR A 176 9.89 7.72 9.45
C TYR A 176 10.44 6.94 10.64
N MET A 177 11.54 7.40 11.22
CA MET A 177 12.05 6.86 12.49
C MET A 177 12.23 8.01 13.47
N PHE A 178 11.75 7.82 14.68
CA PHE A 178 11.72 8.88 15.69
C PHE A 178 12.23 8.38 17.05
N THR A 179 12.85 9.29 17.77
CA THR A 179 12.99 9.20 19.23
C THR A 179 11.71 9.73 19.89
N PRO A 180 11.50 9.55 21.22
CA PRO A 180 10.36 10.11 21.95
C PRO A 180 10.22 11.63 21.88
N GLU A 181 11.26 12.36 21.49
CA GLU A 181 11.22 13.82 21.30
C GLU A 181 10.13 14.28 20.32
N ILE A 182 9.73 13.42 19.38
CA ILE A 182 8.63 13.71 18.46
C ILE A 182 7.30 13.95 19.16
N HIS A 183 7.05 13.34 20.33
CA HIS A 183 5.83 13.59 21.10
C HIS A 183 5.77 15.03 21.62
N THR A 184 6.91 15.57 22.05
CA THR A 184 7.02 16.98 22.48
C THR A 184 6.78 17.91 21.30
N ALA A 185 7.39 17.63 20.15
CA ALA A 185 7.19 18.41 18.93
C ALA A 185 5.73 18.35 18.45
N ALA A 186 5.11 17.18 18.46
CA ALA A 186 3.70 17.00 18.06
C ALA A 186 2.69 17.75 18.96
N ARG A 187 3.04 17.97 20.24
CA ARG A 187 2.22 18.80 21.15
C ARG A 187 2.43 20.30 20.96
N ALA A 188 3.55 20.70 20.37
CA ALA A 188 3.92 22.11 20.20
C ALA A 188 3.37 22.74 18.91
N ILE A 189 2.88 21.93 17.96
CA ILE A 189 2.34 22.40 16.70
C ILE A 189 0.85 22.71 16.79
N GLU A 190 0.37 23.59 15.92
CA GLU A 190 -1.03 23.93 15.75
C GLU A 190 -1.63 23.17 14.56
N PRO A 191 -2.94 22.90 14.53
CA PRO A 191 -3.59 22.33 13.38
C PRO A 191 -3.40 23.16 12.12
N SER A 192 -3.09 22.50 11.01
CA SER A 192 -2.95 23.15 9.69
C SER A 192 -4.28 23.73 9.20
N ALA A 193 -4.26 24.42 8.06
CA ALA A 193 -5.48 24.90 7.38
C ALA A 193 -6.47 23.78 7.03
N ARG A 194 -6.03 22.51 7.06
CA ARG A 194 -6.86 21.32 6.88
C ARG A 194 -7.48 20.81 8.19
N GLY A 195 -7.15 21.41 9.33
CA GLY A 195 -7.56 20.95 10.65
C GLY A 195 -6.79 19.74 11.15
N GLU A 196 -5.62 19.42 10.56
CA GLU A 196 -4.80 18.27 10.88
C GLU A 196 -3.50 18.68 11.59
N LEU A 197 -3.06 17.91 12.59
CA LEU A 197 -1.72 18.00 13.16
C LEU A 197 -0.77 17.25 12.22
N GLU A 198 0.03 18.02 11.46
CA GLU A 198 0.88 17.47 10.41
C GLU A 198 2.18 16.91 10.98
N ILE A 199 2.58 15.73 10.54
CA ILE A 199 3.88 15.18 10.94
C ILE A 199 5.03 16.02 10.37
N THR A 200 4.83 16.62 9.21
CA THR A 200 5.78 17.53 8.56
C THR A 200 6.10 18.72 9.44
N ASP A 201 5.08 19.32 10.09
CA ASP A 201 5.24 20.44 10.99
C ASP A 201 5.92 20.04 12.31
N ALA A 202 5.61 18.85 12.83
CA ALA A 202 6.28 18.31 14.01
C ALA A 202 7.78 18.07 13.74
N ILE A 203 8.14 17.54 12.56
CA ILE A 203 9.54 17.39 12.16
C ILE A 203 10.20 18.75 11.95
N GLN A 204 9.50 19.73 11.36
CA GLN A 204 10.01 21.11 11.26
C GLN A 204 10.29 21.70 12.63
N HIS A 205 9.42 21.48 13.61
CA HIS A 205 9.66 21.93 14.98
C HIS A 205 10.95 21.34 15.57
N LEU A 206 11.28 20.06 15.31
CA LEU A 206 12.56 19.47 15.71
C LEU A 206 13.74 20.19 15.05
N VAL A 207 13.65 20.50 13.74
CA VAL A 207 14.69 21.25 13.00
C VAL A 207 14.91 22.63 13.61
N ASP A 208 13.82 23.37 13.89
CA ASP A 208 13.86 24.72 14.46
C ASP A 208 14.44 24.72 15.89
N ALA A 209 14.20 23.65 16.64
CA ALA A 209 14.80 23.43 17.98
C ALA A 209 16.27 22.97 17.92
N GLY A 210 16.89 22.91 16.73
CA GLY A 210 18.28 22.49 16.54
C GLY A 210 18.51 20.99 16.79
N ARG A 211 17.43 20.17 16.75
CA ARG A 211 17.52 18.72 16.88
C ARG A 211 18.05 18.11 15.58
N ARG A 212 18.73 16.99 15.68
CA ARG A 212 19.30 16.31 14.52
C ARG A 212 18.23 15.52 13.76
N VAL A 213 17.77 16.06 12.63
CA VAL A 213 16.92 15.40 11.67
C VAL A 213 17.76 14.95 10.48
N GLU A 214 17.89 13.64 10.28
CA GLU A 214 18.73 13.04 9.25
C GLU A 214 17.89 12.68 8.03
N PRO A 215 18.16 13.25 6.84
CA PRO A 215 17.50 12.85 5.61
C PRO A 215 18.17 11.62 5.00
N HIS A 216 17.37 10.75 4.38
CA HIS A 216 17.81 9.65 3.55
C HIS A 216 17.11 9.68 2.20
N ILE A 217 17.86 9.85 1.11
CA ILE A 217 17.31 9.75 -0.24
C ILE A 217 17.11 8.28 -0.58
N VAL A 218 15.86 7.89 -0.85
CA VAL A 218 15.50 6.52 -1.19
C VAL A 218 16.15 6.12 -2.51
N THR A 219 16.85 4.99 -2.50
CA THR A 219 17.37 4.35 -3.72
C THR A 219 16.39 3.24 -4.12
N GLY A 220 15.83 3.33 -5.33
CA GLY A 220 14.79 2.42 -5.79
C GLY A 220 13.42 3.11 -5.85
N TRP A 221 12.36 2.31 -5.87
CA TRP A 221 11.02 2.84 -5.99
C TRP A 221 10.29 2.89 -4.64
N TRP A 222 9.46 3.89 -4.52
CA TRP A 222 8.45 4.05 -3.50
C TRP A 222 7.10 4.32 -4.14
N LYS A 223 6.01 3.80 -3.56
CA LYS A 223 4.63 4.05 -3.98
C LYS A 223 3.70 4.27 -2.80
N ASP A 224 2.94 5.36 -2.87
CA ASP A 224 1.70 5.56 -2.11
C ASP A 224 0.56 4.95 -2.93
N THR A 225 -0.16 3.98 -2.38
CA THR A 225 -1.27 3.30 -3.06
C THR A 225 -2.60 4.05 -2.84
N GLY A 226 -2.56 5.36 -2.97
CA GLY A 226 -3.71 6.24 -2.70
C GLY A 226 -4.72 6.37 -3.82
N ARG A 227 -4.37 6.02 -5.07
CA ARG A 227 -5.20 6.11 -6.27
C ARG A 227 -5.21 4.79 -7.02
N LEU A 228 -6.15 4.63 -7.95
CA LEU A 228 -6.27 3.40 -8.77
C LEU A 228 -5.01 3.16 -9.60
N GLU A 229 -4.51 4.19 -10.26
CA GLU A 229 -3.30 4.13 -11.09
C GLU A 229 -2.07 3.73 -10.26
N ASP A 230 -1.97 4.24 -9.02
CA ASP A 230 -0.89 3.88 -8.09
C ASP A 230 -0.98 2.42 -7.66
N MET A 231 -2.20 1.86 -7.51
CA MET A 231 -2.42 0.44 -7.21
C MET A 231 -1.94 -0.45 -8.37
N LEU A 232 -2.28 -0.10 -9.61
CA LEU A 232 -1.86 -0.85 -10.80
C LEU A 232 -0.34 -0.78 -10.99
N GLU A 233 0.26 0.40 -10.80
CA GLU A 233 1.70 0.57 -10.87
C GLU A 233 2.43 -0.18 -9.74
N ALA A 234 1.92 -0.14 -8.51
CA ALA A 234 2.44 -0.93 -7.40
C ALA A 234 2.38 -2.44 -7.70
N ASN A 235 1.25 -2.90 -8.28
CA ASN A 235 1.09 -4.28 -8.72
C ASN A 235 2.15 -4.66 -9.76
N ARG A 236 2.40 -3.80 -10.75
CA ARG A 236 3.45 -3.99 -11.75
C ARG A 236 4.81 -4.15 -11.10
N LEU A 237 5.20 -3.22 -10.21
CA LEU A 237 6.51 -3.21 -9.56
C LEU A 237 6.74 -4.43 -8.66
N ILE A 238 5.72 -4.87 -7.93
CA ILE A 238 5.82 -6.07 -7.08
C ILE A 238 5.91 -7.33 -7.95
N LEU A 239 5.09 -7.45 -8.99
CA LEU A 239 5.09 -8.61 -9.87
C LEU A 239 6.40 -8.77 -10.66
N GLU A 240 7.16 -7.71 -10.92
CA GLU A 240 8.50 -7.81 -11.52
C GLU A 240 9.44 -8.74 -10.76
N ASN A 241 9.20 -8.95 -9.46
CA ASN A 241 10.02 -9.82 -8.61
C ASN A 241 9.28 -11.10 -8.18
N VAL A 242 8.12 -11.40 -8.79
CA VAL A 242 7.40 -12.65 -8.47
C VAL A 242 8.24 -13.87 -8.84
N GLU A 243 8.33 -14.81 -7.92
CA GLU A 243 8.99 -16.09 -8.17
C GLU A 243 8.09 -17.01 -9.00
N GLN A 244 8.69 -17.68 -10.00
CA GLN A 244 7.95 -18.68 -10.78
C GLN A 244 7.64 -19.88 -9.91
N ARG A 245 6.34 -20.18 -9.75
CA ARG A 245 5.84 -21.32 -8.99
C ARG A 245 4.52 -21.80 -9.58
N ILE A 246 4.39 -23.09 -9.81
CA ILE A 246 3.20 -23.71 -10.39
C ILE A 246 2.74 -24.81 -9.45
N ASP A 247 1.80 -24.48 -8.55
CA ASP A 247 1.18 -25.43 -7.62
C ASP A 247 -0.25 -25.81 -8.06
N GLY A 248 -0.77 -25.16 -9.12
CA GLY A 248 -2.08 -25.44 -9.71
C GLY A 248 -2.05 -26.51 -10.80
N GLU A 249 -3.21 -26.81 -11.37
CA GLU A 249 -3.42 -27.80 -12.42
C GLU A 249 -3.46 -27.15 -13.80
N LEU A 250 -2.70 -27.68 -14.76
CA LEU A 250 -2.68 -27.26 -16.16
C LEU A 250 -3.03 -28.45 -17.06
N ASP A 251 -3.92 -28.22 -18.04
CA ASP A 251 -4.11 -29.21 -19.10
C ASP A 251 -2.99 -29.16 -20.16
N ALA A 252 -2.96 -30.13 -21.05
CA ALA A 252 -1.91 -30.23 -22.08
C ALA A 252 -1.97 -29.11 -23.14
N ALA A 253 -3.05 -28.37 -23.23
CA ALA A 253 -3.23 -27.27 -24.19
C ALA A 253 -2.93 -25.91 -23.57
N SER A 254 -2.75 -25.83 -22.25
CA SER A 254 -2.41 -24.60 -21.56
C SER A 254 -0.91 -24.30 -21.63
N GLN A 255 -0.57 -23.01 -21.67
CA GLN A 255 0.82 -22.53 -21.76
C GLN A 255 1.09 -21.49 -20.68
N VAL A 256 2.28 -21.55 -20.08
CA VAL A 256 2.76 -20.59 -19.08
C VAL A 256 4.13 -20.11 -19.50
N GLU A 257 4.27 -18.80 -19.69
CA GLU A 257 5.50 -18.17 -20.16
C GLU A 257 5.97 -17.08 -19.20
N GLY A 258 7.26 -17.01 -18.91
CA GLY A 258 7.84 -16.00 -18.01
C GLY A 258 7.58 -16.29 -16.53
N ARG A 259 7.73 -15.28 -15.67
CA ARG A 259 7.56 -15.42 -14.21
C ARG A 259 6.09 -15.41 -13.83
N VAL A 260 5.55 -16.56 -13.55
CA VAL A 260 4.15 -16.74 -13.15
C VAL A 260 4.08 -17.56 -11.86
N CYS A 261 3.33 -17.04 -10.89
CA CYS A 261 2.95 -17.79 -9.70
C CYS A 261 1.52 -18.31 -9.89
N ILE A 262 1.32 -19.63 -9.88
CA ILE A 262 0.01 -20.28 -9.90
C ILE A 262 -0.16 -21.03 -8.58
N GLU A 263 -1.11 -20.57 -7.77
CA GLU A 263 -1.34 -21.11 -6.44
C GLU A 263 -2.13 -22.43 -6.47
N ALA A 264 -2.07 -23.17 -5.38
CA ALA A 264 -2.72 -24.47 -5.24
C ALA A 264 -4.24 -24.39 -5.46
N GLY A 265 -4.78 -25.39 -6.17
CA GLY A 265 -6.20 -25.46 -6.52
C GLY A 265 -6.62 -24.57 -7.70
N ALA A 266 -5.73 -23.71 -8.20
CA ALA A 266 -5.99 -23.00 -9.46
C ALA A 266 -5.98 -24.00 -10.64
N ARG A 267 -6.84 -23.77 -11.63
CA ARG A 267 -7.00 -24.68 -12.78
C ARG A 267 -6.98 -23.90 -14.09
N LEU A 268 -6.11 -24.30 -15.00
CA LEU A 268 -5.97 -23.75 -16.36
C LEU A 268 -6.40 -24.79 -17.40
N VAL A 269 -7.34 -24.41 -18.26
CA VAL A 269 -7.86 -25.25 -19.35
C VAL A 269 -7.79 -24.46 -20.65
N ARG A 270 -7.00 -24.94 -21.63
CA ARG A 270 -6.79 -24.29 -22.93
C ARG A 270 -6.48 -22.79 -22.82
N SER A 271 -5.65 -22.41 -21.85
CA SER A 271 -5.40 -21.03 -21.51
C SER A 271 -3.91 -20.71 -21.58
N THR A 272 -3.59 -19.47 -21.92
CA THR A 272 -2.21 -18.96 -21.94
C THR A 272 -2.02 -17.88 -20.88
N VAL A 273 -1.00 -18.05 -20.05
CA VAL A 273 -0.60 -17.04 -19.06
C VAL A 273 0.82 -16.58 -19.36
N ARG A 274 0.98 -15.28 -19.56
CA ARG A 274 2.28 -14.62 -19.73
C ARG A 274 2.58 -13.76 -18.52
N GLY A 275 3.70 -14.05 -17.89
CA GLY A 275 4.18 -13.32 -16.72
C GLY A 275 4.90 -11.99 -17.07
N PRO A 276 5.17 -11.15 -16.06
CA PRO A 276 4.94 -11.47 -14.65
C PRO A 276 3.44 -11.43 -14.27
N ALA A 277 2.96 -12.50 -13.63
CA ALA A 277 1.54 -12.62 -13.23
C ALA A 277 1.37 -13.54 -12.01
N ILE A 278 0.28 -13.36 -11.30
CA ILE A 278 -0.10 -14.24 -10.18
C ILE A 278 -1.55 -14.72 -10.35
N ILE A 279 -1.76 -16.03 -10.22
CA ILE A 279 -3.06 -16.70 -10.28
C ILE A 279 -3.33 -17.30 -8.91
N GLY A 280 -4.31 -16.76 -8.21
CA GLY A 280 -4.65 -17.10 -6.83
C GLY A 280 -5.30 -18.47 -6.69
N ALA A 281 -5.32 -18.95 -5.46
CA ALA A 281 -5.82 -20.27 -5.09
C ALA A 281 -7.27 -20.49 -5.57
N GLY A 282 -7.54 -21.65 -6.16
CA GLY A 282 -8.88 -22.02 -6.63
C GLY A 282 -9.41 -21.20 -7.81
N ALA A 283 -8.61 -20.32 -8.41
CA ALA A 283 -9.01 -19.60 -9.62
C ALA A 283 -9.15 -20.56 -10.83
N THR A 284 -10.10 -20.31 -11.71
CA THR A 284 -10.34 -21.10 -12.92
C THR A 284 -10.19 -20.23 -14.16
N LEU A 285 -9.36 -20.68 -15.09
CA LEU A 285 -9.04 -20.02 -16.35
C LEU A 285 -9.39 -20.99 -17.49
N THR A 286 -10.36 -20.63 -18.34
CA THR A 286 -10.83 -21.51 -19.43
C THR A 286 -10.90 -20.72 -20.73
N ASP A 287 -10.21 -21.21 -21.77
CA ASP A 287 -10.18 -20.57 -23.11
C ASP A 287 -9.80 -19.08 -23.03
N CYS A 288 -8.80 -18.71 -22.24
CA CYS A 288 -8.45 -17.31 -22.00
C CYS A 288 -6.95 -17.02 -22.15
N TYR A 289 -6.66 -15.72 -22.25
CA TYR A 289 -5.31 -15.18 -22.19
C TYR A 289 -5.18 -14.27 -20.99
N VAL A 290 -4.12 -14.48 -20.20
CA VAL A 290 -3.72 -13.59 -19.10
C VAL A 290 -2.34 -13.04 -19.42
N GLY A 291 -2.27 -11.72 -19.63
CA GLY A 291 -1.04 -11.00 -19.96
C GLY A 291 -0.26 -10.53 -18.74
N PRO A 292 0.91 -9.91 -18.96
CA PRO A 292 1.79 -9.42 -17.92
C PRO A 292 1.15 -8.46 -16.94
N TYR A 293 1.72 -8.39 -15.74
CA TYR A 293 1.34 -7.48 -14.66
C TYR A 293 -0.10 -7.68 -14.16
N THR A 294 -0.64 -8.89 -14.32
CA THR A 294 -1.98 -9.24 -13.90
C THR A 294 -1.96 -10.03 -12.60
N ALA A 295 -2.76 -9.59 -11.64
CA ALA A 295 -3.01 -10.30 -10.39
C ALA A 295 -4.47 -10.76 -10.36
N ILE A 296 -4.67 -12.07 -10.37
CA ILE A 296 -5.97 -12.73 -10.25
C ILE A 296 -6.04 -13.35 -8.85
N ALA A 297 -6.95 -12.88 -8.02
CA ALA A 297 -7.09 -13.35 -6.65
C ALA A 297 -7.81 -14.71 -6.57
N GLU A 298 -7.93 -15.22 -5.36
CA GLU A 298 -8.54 -16.51 -5.07
C GLU A 298 -9.99 -16.62 -5.57
N GLY A 299 -10.34 -17.81 -6.08
CA GLY A 299 -11.70 -18.15 -6.50
C GLY A 299 -12.23 -17.34 -7.69
N CYS A 300 -11.40 -16.62 -8.41
CA CYS A 300 -11.80 -15.91 -9.64
C CYS A 300 -12.07 -16.90 -10.78
N ALA A 301 -12.99 -16.53 -11.68
CA ALA A 301 -13.31 -17.31 -12.87
C ALA A 301 -13.17 -16.46 -14.13
N ILE A 302 -12.29 -16.87 -15.04
CA ILE A 302 -12.11 -16.19 -16.34
C ILE A 302 -12.38 -17.19 -17.45
N GLU A 303 -13.28 -16.84 -18.34
CA GLU A 303 -13.72 -17.73 -19.42
C GLU A 303 -13.89 -16.94 -20.72
N ARG A 304 -13.25 -17.39 -21.80
CA ARG A 304 -13.31 -16.75 -23.14
C ARG A 304 -13.09 -15.23 -23.05
N ALA A 305 -11.99 -14.82 -22.43
CA ALA A 305 -11.62 -13.42 -22.24
C ALA A 305 -10.11 -13.25 -22.23
N GLU A 306 -9.67 -12.06 -22.57
CA GLU A 306 -8.27 -11.64 -22.45
C GLU A 306 -8.16 -10.58 -21.36
N VAL A 307 -7.17 -10.72 -20.45
CA VAL A 307 -6.94 -9.80 -19.33
C VAL A 307 -5.45 -9.50 -19.22
N GLU A 308 -5.10 -8.22 -19.08
CA GLU A 308 -3.71 -7.77 -18.95
C GLU A 308 -3.61 -6.56 -18.00
N HIS A 309 -2.46 -6.39 -17.34
CA HIS A 309 -2.16 -5.24 -16.47
C HIS A 309 -3.33 -4.87 -15.53
N SER A 310 -3.89 -5.87 -14.86
CA SER A 310 -5.12 -5.70 -14.09
C SER A 310 -5.07 -6.42 -12.74
N ILE A 311 -5.90 -5.96 -11.81
CA ILE A 311 -6.08 -6.58 -10.49
C ILE A 311 -7.53 -7.04 -10.38
N LEU A 312 -7.75 -8.33 -10.20
CA LEU A 312 -9.06 -8.94 -9.98
C LEU A 312 -9.13 -9.45 -8.55
N LEU A 313 -10.00 -8.85 -7.73
CA LEU A 313 -10.17 -9.25 -6.33
C LEU A 313 -11.00 -10.54 -6.22
N ALA A 314 -10.89 -11.20 -5.07
CA ALA A 314 -11.45 -12.52 -4.81
C ALA A 314 -12.90 -12.72 -5.28
N GLY A 315 -13.15 -13.88 -5.87
CA GLY A 315 -14.48 -14.30 -6.32
C GLY A 315 -15.00 -13.56 -7.56
N SER A 316 -14.19 -12.74 -8.22
CA SER A 316 -14.61 -12.02 -9.44
C SER A 316 -14.66 -12.93 -10.65
N SER A 317 -15.53 -12.62 -11.61
CA SER A 317 -15.65 -13.37 -12.85
C SER A 317 -15.67 -12.47 -14.09
N VAL A 318 -14.99 -12.92 -15.15
CA VAL A 318 -14.94 -12.26 -16.46
C VAL A 318 -15.24 -13.31 -17.52
N CYS A 319 -16.32 -13.12 -18.29
CA CYS A 319 -16.77 -14.14 -19.25
C CYS A 319 -17.19 -13.53 -20.59
N GLY A 320 -16.61 -14.04 -21.67
CA GLY A 320 -17.07 -13.80 -23.03
C GLY A 320 -16.86 -12.36 -23.53
N LEU A 321 -15.75 -11.72 -23.17
CA LEU A 321 -15.42 -10.39 -23.70
C LEU A 321 -14.85 -10.49 -25.12
N ASP A 322 -15.32 -9.65 -26.01
CA ASP A 322 -14.81 -9.57 -27.40
C ASP A 322 -13.46 -8.84 -27.50
N GLY A 323 -13.18 -7.93 -26.55
CA GLY A 323 -11.91 -7.20 -26.45
C GLY A 323 -11.11 -7.59 -25.24
N ARG A 324 -9.85 -7.16 -25.19
CA ARG A 324 -8.98 -7.31 -24.03
C ARG A 324 -9.39 -6.34 -22.94
N MET A 325 -9.53 -6.84 -21.71
CA MET A 325 -9.62 -6.01 -20.51
C MET A 325 -8.20 -5.68 -20.04
N GLU A 326 -7.87 -4.39 -19.98
CA GLU A 326 -6.57 -3.92 -19.52
C GLU A 326 -6.71 -2.77 -18.50
N SER A 327 -5.65 -2.53 -17.76
CA SER A 327 -5.52 -1.40 -16.81
C SER A 327 -6.72 -1.26 -15.88
N SER A 328 -7.23 -2.41 -15.39
CA SER A 328 -8.49 -2.49 -14.64
C SER A 328 -8.29 -3.02 -13.23
N LEU A 329 -9.11 -2.52 -12.29
CA LEU A 329 -9.23 -3.09 -10.95
C LEU A 329 -10.68 -3.49 -10.70
N LEU A 330 -10.91 -4.80 -10.50
CA LEU A 330 -12.23 -5.34 -10.16
C LEU A 330 -12.32 -5.62 -8.66
N GLY A 331 -13.37 -5.11 -8.04
CA GLY A 331 -13.70 -5.40 -6.63
C GLY A 331 -14.05 -6.87 -6.40
N ARG A 332 -14.27 -7.25 -5.14
CA ARG A 332 -14.66 -8.61 -4.77
C ARG A 332 -16.03 -8.98 -5.35
N ASN A 333 -16.16 -10.21 -5.85
CA ASN A 333 -17.38 -10.78 -6.41
C ASN A 333 -17.99 -9.97 -7.57
N VAL A 334 -17.19 -9.18 -8.29
CA VAL A 334 -17.61 -8.49 -9.50
C VAL A 334 -17.80 -9.51 -10.62
N ALA A 335 -18.91 -9.40 -11.35
CA ALA A 335 -19.20 -10.22 -12.52
C ALA A 335 -19.26 -9.34 -13.78
N ILE A 336 -18.34 -9.56 -14.71
CA ILE A 336 -18.34 -8.96 -16.04
C ILE A 336 -18.65 -10.09 -17.03
N ARG A 337 -19.72 -9.91 -17.82
CA ARG A 337 -20.14 -10.91 -18.81
C ARG A 337 -20.76 -10.27 -20.02
N ARG A 338 -20.54 -10.88 -21.16
CA ARG A 338 -21.33 -10.57 -22.35
C ARG A 338 -22.78 -11.00 -22.13
N ASP A 339 -23.72 -10.13 -22.51
CA ASP A 339 -25.15 -10.43 -22.53
C ASP A 339 -25.60 -10.62 -23.98
N ASP A 340 -25.86 -11.86 -24.38
CA ASP A 340 -26.26 -12.22 -25.74
C ASP A 340 -27.78 -12.11 -25.98
N ARG A 341 -28.57 -11.64 -24.99
CA ARG A 341 -30.01 -11.43 -25.09
C ARG A 341 -30.37 -10.33 -26.09
N GLN A 342 -31.55 -10.48 -26.71
CA GLN A 342 -32.08 -9.46 -27.61
C GLN A 342 -33.18 -8.65 -26.90
N PRO A 343 -33.31 -7.34 -27.13
CA PRO A 343 -32.41 -6.48 -27.90
C PRO A 343 -31.06 -6.31 -27.17
N ARG A 344 -29.98 -6.13 -27.94
CA ARG A 344 -28.66 -5.87 -27.35
C ARG A 344 -28.69 -4.56 -26.57
N ALA A 345 -28.25 -4.58 -25.34
CA ALA A 345 -28.19 -3.40 -24.47
C ALA A 345 -27.07 -3.55 -23.46
N TYR A 346 -26.38 -2.48 -23.18
CA TYR A 346 -25.51 -2.41 -22.02
C TYR A 346 -26.35 -2.26 -20.76
N ARG A 347 -25.99 -2.99 -19.70
CA ARG A 347 -26.64 -2.89 -18.38
C ARG A 347 -25.56 -2.72 -17.34
N PHE A 348 -25.58 -1.59 -16.66
CA PHE A 348 -24.60 -1.24 -15.64
C PHE A 348 -25.29 -1.15 -14.27
N MET A 349 -24.67 -1.76 -13.27
CA MET A 349 -24.91 -1.51 -11.85
C MET A 349 -23.56 -1.18 -11.26
N VAL A 350 -23.28 0.11 -11.08
CA VAL A 350 -21.96 0.63 -10.69
C VAL A 350 -22.11 1.54 -9.47
N GLY A 351 -21.04 1.66 -8.70
CA GLY A 351 -20.98 2.55 -7.54
C GLY A 351 -20.52 3.96 -7.90
N ASP A 352 -20.43 4.82 -6.88
CA ASP A 352 -19.93 6.18 -7.04
C ASP A 352 -18.47 6.18 -7.53
N ASN A 353 -18.14 7.14 -8.39
CA ASN A 353 -16.82 7.33 -8.99
C ASN A 353 -16.32 6.14 -9.84
N SER A 354 -17.21 5.31 -10.36
CA SER A 354 -16.84 4.26 -11.32
C SER A 354 -16.58 4.87 -12.69
N GLU A 355 -15.56 4.38 -13.39
CA GLU A 355 -15.26 4.71 -14.78
C GLU A 355 -15.37 3.44 -15.63
N ILE A 356 -16.01 3.54 -16.79
CA ILE A 356 -16.22 2.42 -17.71
C ILE A 356 -15.87 2.86 -19.12
N GLY A 357 -14.84 2.24 -19.70
CA GLY A 357 -14.52 2.34 -21.12
C GLY A 357 -15.35 1.31 -21.92
N ILE A 358 -15.92 1.71 -23.04
CA ILE A 358 -16.69 0.85 -23.96
C ILE A 358 -16.05 0.93 -25.33
N LEU A 359 -15.78 -0.25 -25.95
CA LEU A 359 -15.27 -0.39 -27.32
C LEU A 359 -16.38 -0.16 -28.34
#